data_d36562404b31e63501a5e08bc17e602b
#
_entry.id   d36562404b31e63501a5e08bc17e602b
#
_cell.length_a   1.000
_cell.length_b   1.000
_cell.length_c   1.000
_cell.angle_alpha   90.00
_cell.angle_beta   90.00
_cell.angle_gamma   90.00
#
_symmetry.space_group_name_H-M   'P 1'
#
loop_
_entity.id
_entity.type
_entity.pdbx_description
1 polymer ?
#
loop_
_entity_poly.entity_id
_entity_poly.type
_entity_poly.pdbx_seq_one_letter_code
_entity_poly.pdbx_strand_id
1 'polypeptide(L)'
;VVSILQEVMNSYDANSRLAYILGLLICALMVALGIVLIYQAFHFERFVFGRSQRSYDLLKKDMQDKSVVSAGNLIVTDQFMLLFSKHIFNMCKVMRLENVIACFEDPVYGTVAKPSEYTLYIYDRDFKCHTIVLDAKQSEAGHQAKEKICQTHPWIYAVSRDTFLDRTMTKNGR
;
A
#
# COMPACT_ATOMS: atom_id res chain seq x y z
N VAL A 1 -40.15 5.83 19.04
CA VAL A 1 -38.69 6.01 19.20
C VAL A 1 -38.32 7.49 19.34
N VAL A 2 -38.89 8.38 18.51
CA VAL A 2 -38.61 9.85 18.56
C VAL A 2 -39.10 10.46 19.89
N SER A 3 -40.26 10.03 20.41
CA SER A 3 -40.82 10.56 21.67
C SER A 3 -39.98 10.18 22.90
N ILE A 4 -39.43 8.96 22.94
CA ILE A 4 -38.56 8.51 24.05
C ILE A 4 -37.24 9.30 24.06
N LEU A 5 -36.64 9.54 22.90
CA LEU A 5 -35.44 10.37 22.78
C LEU A 5 -35.69 11.80 23.25
N GLN A 6 -36.83 12.35 22.94
CA GLN A 6 -37.21 13.72 23.32
C GLN A 6 -37.45 13.85 24.84
N GLU A 7 -38.01 12.82 25.46
CA GLU A 7 -38.26 12.75 26.91
C GLU A 7 -36.93 12.64 27.69
N VAL A 8 -36.00 11.76 27.21
CA VAL A 8 -34.68 11.62 27.78
C VAL A 8 -33.87 12.92 27.64
N MET A 9 -33.93 13.56 26.49
CA MET A 9 -33.23 14.85 26.28
C MET A 9 -33.75 16.00 27.14
N ASN A 10 -35.05 15.99 27.49
CA ASN A 10 -35.64 17.04 28.35
C ASN A 10 -35.30 16.87 29.83
N SER A 11 -34.85 15.69 30.25
CA SER A 11 -34.50 15.41 31.66
C SER A 11 -33.05 15.75 32.02
N TYR A 12 -32.22 16.12 31.04
CA TYR A 12 -30.81 16.44 31.27
C TYR A 12 -30.50 17.95 31.21
N ASP A 13 -29.53 18.41 32.02
CA ASP A 13 -28.91 19.70 31.92
C ASP A 13 -28.28 19.95 30.56
N ALA A 14 -28.12 21.17 30.14
CA ALA A 14 -27.59 21.57 28.82
C ALA A 14 -26.25 20.90 28.48
N ASN A 15 -25.34 20.78 29.46
CA ASN A 15 -24.04 20.11 29.28
C ASN A 15 -24.18 18.61 29.10
N SER A 16 -25.09 17.96 29.80
CA SER A 16 -25.38 16.51 29.68
C SER A 16 -26.04 16.19 28.34
N ARG A 17 -26.89 17.07 27.82
CA ARG A 17 -27.50 16.96 26.49
C ARG A 17 -26.43 17.01 25.40
N LEU A 18 -25.48 17.94 25.51
CA LEU A 18 -24.39 18.11 24.55
C LEU A 18 -23.49 16.88 24.55
N ALA A 19 -23.13 16.34 25.72
CA ALA A 19 -22.35 15.11 25.84
C ALA A 19 -23.08 13.90 25.23
N TYR A 20 -24.40 13.77 25.42
CA TYR A 20 -25.21 12.71 24.85
C TYR A 20 -25.28 12.79 23.32
N ILE A 21 -25.50 13.98 22.77
CA ILE A 21 -25.50 14.22 21.31
C ILE A 21 -24.14 13.89 20.72
N LEU A 22 -23.05 14.30 21.36
CA LEU A 22 -21.68 14.01 20.92
C LEU A 22 -21.41 12.51 20.95
N GLY A 23 -21.84 11.82 21.99
CA GLY A 23 -21.75 10.35 22.11
C GLY A 23 -22.49 9.63 20.99
N LEU A 24 -23.72 10.04 20.67
CA LEU A 24 -24.50 9.49 19.56
C LEU A 24 -23.82 9.74 18.20
N LEU A 25 -23.25 10.94 17.99
CA LEU A 25 -22.51 11.26 16.78
C LEU A 25 -21.26 10.37 16.61
N ILE A 26 -20.51 10.17 17.68
CA ILE A 26 -19.33 9.29 17.67
C ILE A 26 -19.75 7.85 17.36
N CYS A 27 -20.80 7.33 18.01
CA CYS A 27 -21.31 5.99 17.72
C CYS A 27 -21.77 5.84 16.26
N ALA A 28 -22.48 6.81 15.71
CA ALA A 28 -22.92 6.82 14.33
C ALA A 28 -21.73 6.81 13.36
N LEU A 29 -20.67 7.59 13.66
CA LEU A 29 -19.46 7.66 12.88
C LEU A 29 -18.66 6.34 12.91
N MET A 30 -18.59 5.69 14.06
CA MET A 30 -17.97 4.37 14.21
C MET A 30 -18.74 3.28 13.44
N VAL A 31 -20.06 3.31 13.46
CA VAL A 31 -20.89 2.37 12.68
C VAL A 31 -20.69 2.62 11.18
N ALA A 32 -20.71 3.86 10.72
CA ALA A 32 -20.46 4.21 9.32
C ALA A 32 -19.07 3.75 8.86
N LEU A 33 -18.04 3.99 9.67
CA LEU A 33 -16.68 3.51 9.42
C LEU A 33 -16.63 1.97 9.31
N GLY A 34 -17.29 1.27 10.24
CA GLY A 34 -17.41 -0.19 10.22
C GLY A 34 -18.04 -0.71 8.93
N ILE A 35 -19.14 -0.09 8.48
CA ILE A 35 -19.80 -0.44 7.21
C ILE A 35 -18.87 -0.24 6.02
N VAL A 36 -18.12 0.87 5.97
CA VAL A 36 -17.15 1.15 4.90
C VAL A 36 -16.04 0.10 4.87
N LEU A 37 -15.49 -0.27 6.03
CA LEU A 37 -14.44 -1.28 6.12
C LEU A 37 -14.95 -2.67 5.68
N ILE A 38 -16.15 -3.05 6.11
CA ILE A 38 -16.80 -4.30 5.69
C ILE A 38 -17.03 -4.28 4.18
N TYR A 39 -17.57 -3.19 3.63
CA TYR A 39 -17.80 -3.05 2.20
C TYR A 39 -16.48 -3.16 1.41
N GLN A 40 -15.40 -2.53 1.86
CA GLN A 40 -14.09 -2.63 1.24
C GLN A 40 -13.54 -4.07 1.28
N ALA A 41 -13.71 -4.77 2.41
CA ALA A 41 -13.27 -6.16 2.55
C ALA A 41 -14.02 -7.11 1.59
N PHE A 42 -15.35 -6.97 1.48
CA PHE A 42 -16.16 -7.79 0.57
C PHE A 42 -15.98 -7.45 -0.92
N HIS A 43 -15.63 -6.20 -1.22
CA HIS A 43 -15.45 -5.74 -2.60
C HIS A 43 -13.98 -5.43 -2.95
N PHE A 44 -13.03 -6.00 -2.20
CA PHE A 44 -11.60 -5.84 -2.40
C PHE A 44 -11.20 -6.08 -3.87
N GLU A 45 -11.73 -7.12 -4.49
CA GLU A 45 -11.50 -7.44 -5.91
C GLU A 45 -11.86 -6.28 -6.83
N ARG A 46 -13.04 -5.69 -6.65
CA ARG A 46 -13.51 -4.55 -7.45
C ARG A 46 -12.73 -3.27 -7.16
N PHE A 47 -12.31 -3.09 -5.93
CA PHE A 47 -11.57 -1.92 -5.50
C PHE A 47 -10.14 -1.90 -6.05
N VAL A 48 -9.48 -3.08 -6.06
CA VAL A 48 -8.08 -3.22 -6.48
C VAL A 48 -7.94 -3.40 -7.99
N PHE A 49 -8.82 -4.17 -8.62
CA PHE A 49 -8.73 -4.53 -10.04
C PHE A 49 -9.80 -3.87 -10.92
N GLY A 50 -10.67 -3.06 -10.34
CA GLY A 50 -11.80 -2.50 -11.04
C GLY A 50 -12.73 -3.61 -11.56
N ARG A 51 -12.98 -3.65 -12.90
CA ARG A 51 -13.85 -4.65 -13.52
C ARG A 51 -13.12 -5.88 -14.06
N SER A 52 -11.81 -5.99 -13.83
CA SER A 52 -11.01 -7.07 -14.45
C SER A 52 -10.93 -8.31 -13.57
N GLN A 53 -11.95 -9.16 -13.63
CA GLN A 53 -11.97 -10.47 -12.98
C GLN A 53 -10.75 -11.33 -13.36
N ARG A 54 -10.35 -11.27 -14.64
CA ARG A 54 -9.18 -12.01 -15.15
C ARG A 54 -7.89 -11.65 -14.42
N SER A 55 -7.68 -10.38 -14.10
CA SER A 55 -6.49 -9.94 -13.35
C SER A 55 -6.48 -10.43 -11.91
N TYR A 56 -7.65 -10.52 -11.30
CA TYR A 56 -7.81 -11.08 -9.96
C TYR A 56 -7.50 -12.58 -9.92
N ASP A 57 -8.05 -13.34 -10.87
CA ASP A 57 -7.82 -14.79 -10.96
C ASP A 57 -6.33 -15.11 -11.20
N LEU A 58 -5.65 -14.30 -12.03
CA LEU A 58 -4.22 -14.40 -12.24
C LEU A 58 -3.43 -14.13 -10.95
N LEU A 59 -3.76 -13.05 -10.22
CA LEU A 59 -3.11 -12.75 -8.94
C LEU A 59 -3.33 -13.87 -7.93
N LYS A 60 -4.56 -14.38 -7.82
CA LYS A 60 -4.88 -15.47 -6.91
C LYS A 60 -4.05 -16.71 -7.21
N LYS A 61 -3.85 -17.02 -8.49
CA LYS A 61 -2.98 -18.13 -8.92
C LYS A 61 -1.53 -17.86 -8.55
N ASP A 62 -1.01 -16.67 -8.85
CA ASP A 62 0.38 -16.29 -8.55
C ASP A 62 0.67 -16.30 -7.05
N MET A 63 -0.30 -15.89 -6.21
CA MET A 63 -0.15 -15.91 -4.74
C MET A 63 -0.09 -17.32 -4.14
N GLN A 64 -0.53 -18.35 -4.88
CA GLN A 64 -0.40 -19.75 -4.48
C GLN A 64 0.95 -20.36 -4.85
N ASP A 65 1.74 -19.66 -5.66
CA ASP A 65 3.07 -20.11 -6.05
C ASP A 65 4.06 -19.95 -4.89
N LYS A 66 4.98 -20.92 -4.78
CA LYS A 66 6.06 -20.89 -3.77
C LYS A 66 7.11 -19.79 -4.04
N SER A 67 7.07 -19.20 -5.22
CA SER A 67 8.01 -18.15 -5.63
C SER A 67 7.66 -16.75 -5.11
N VAL A 68 6.60 -16.59 -4.32
CA VAL A 68 6.19 -15.31 -3.74
C VAL A 68 7.23 -14.82 -2.74
N VAL A 69 7.69 -13.57 -2.94
CA VAL A 69 8.62 -12.89 -2.02
C VAL A 69 7.87 -11.82 -1.25
N SER A 70 8.02 -11.82 0.07
CA SER A 70 7.42 -10.84 0.97
C SER A 70 8.50 -10.06 1.70
N ALA A 71 8.47 -8.72 1.59
CA ALA A 71 9.41 -7.82 2.25
C ALA A 71 8.63 -6.66 2.90
N GLY A 72 8.40 -6.74 4.19
CA GLY A 72 7.63 -5.73 4.93
C GLY A 72 6.21 -5.59 4.40
N ASN A 73 5.90 -4.42 3.85
CA ASN A 73 4.62 -4.11 3.24
C ASN A 73 4.57 -4.33 1.71
N LEU A 74 5.58 -5.00 1.16
CA LEU A 74 5.69 -5.37 -0.24
C LEU A 74 5.54 -6.88 -0.40
N ILE A 75 4.71 -7.31 -1.35
CA ILE A 75 4.66 -8.69 -1.84
C ILE A 75 4.92 -8.66 -3.34
N VAL A 76 5.82 -9.51 -3.79
CA VAL A 76 6.18 -9.67 -5.21
C VAL A 76 5.86 -11.08 -5.65
N THR A 77 5.03 -11.20 -6.68
CA THR A 77 4.74 -12.44 -7.41
C THR A 77 5.44 -12.43 -8.77
N ASP A 78 5.17 -13.37 -9.63
CA ASP A 78 5.79 -13.41 -10.98
C ASP A 78 5.22 -12.31 -11.91
N GLN A 79 3.97 -11.90 -11.72
CA GLN A 79 3.30 -10.92 -12.59
C GLN A 79 2.90 -9.64 -11.86
N PHE A 80 2.80 -9.65 -10.53
CA PHE A 80 2.24 -8.56 -9.76
C PHE A 80 3.13 -8.15 -8.60
N MET A 81 2.97 -6.90 -8.21
CA MET A 81 3.50 -6.33 -6.99
C MET A 81 2.36 -5.74 -6.18
N LEU A 82 2.29 -6.10 -4.90
CA LEU A 82 1.31 -5.61 -3.95
C LEU A 82 2.00 -4.73 -2.92
N LEU A 83 1.53 -3.50 -2.79
CA LEU A 83 1.99 -2.52 -1.84
C LEU A 83 0.92 -2.28 -0.80
N PHE A 84 1.15 -2.69 0.42
CA PHE A 84 0.25 -2.46 1.53
C PHE A 84 0.53 -1.09 2.16
N SER A 85 -0.49 -0.26 2.23
CA SER A 85 -0.39 1.04 2.88
C SER A 85 -0.60 0.90 4.39
N LYS A 86 0.09 1.74 5.17
CA LYS A 86 -0.20 1.91 6.60
C LYS A 86 -1.50 2.67 6.86
N HIS A 87 -2.11 3.25 5.83
CA HIS A 87 -3.36 4.01 5.94
C HIS A 87 -4.57 3.12 5.76
N ILE A 88 -5.54 3.23 6.67
CA ILE A 88 -6.75 2.38 6.74
C ILE A 88 -7.55 2.40 5.43
N PHE A 89 -7.58 3.52 4.72
CA PHE A 89 -8.37 3.69 3.49
C PHE A 89 -7.65 3.26 2.19
N ASN A 90 -6.33 3.03 2.23
CA ASN A 90 -5.54 2.57 1.09
C ASN A 90 -4.86 1.25 1.43
N MET A 91 -5.66 0.19 1.61
CA MET A 91 -5.14 -1.08 2.15
C MET A 91 -4.10 -1.76 1.27
N CYS A 92 -4.27 -1.72 -0.05
CA CYS A 92 -3.35 -2.37 -0.97
C CYS A 92 -3.39 -1.70 -2.35
N LYS A 93 -2.22 -1.40 -2.90
CA LYS A 93 -2.07 -1.03 -4.30
C LYS A 93 -1.49 -2.24 -5.04
N VAL A 94 -2.23 -2.75 -6.01
CA VAL A 94 -1.73 -3.81 -6.89
C VAL A 94 -1.24 -3.19 -8.18
N MET A 95 -0.04 -3.56 -8.57
CA MET A 95 0.58 -3.13 -9.82
C MET A 95 1.11 -4.35 -10.58
N ARG A 96 0.92 -4.39 -11.89
CA ARG A 96 1.55 -5.40 -12.74
C ARG A 96 3.03 -5.08 -12.87
N LEU A 97 3.89 -6.08 -12.79
CA LEU A 97 5.33 -5.90 -12.96
C LEU A 97 5.70 -5.39 -14.37
N GLU A 98 4.87 -5.67 -15.38
CA GLU A 98 5.05 -5.10 -16.73
C GLU A 98 4.99 -3.56 -16.76
N ASN A 99 4.40 -2.92 -15.74
CA ASN A 99 4.33 -1.47 -15.60
C ASN A 99 5.51 -0.88 -14.83
N VAL A 100 6.42 -1.71 -14.31
CA VAL A 100 7.63 -1.26 -13.63
C VAL A 100 8.71 -1.01 -14.67
N ILE A 101 9.34 0.16 -14.60
CA ILE A 101 10.44 0.56 -15.52
C ILE A 101 11.79 0.58 -14.83
N ALA A 102 11.83 0.80 -13.52
CA ALA A 102 13.07 0.80 -12.75
C ALA A 102 12.86 0.36 -11.30
N CYS A 103 13.85 -0.30 -10.73
CA CYS A 103 13.88 -0.73 -9.35
C CYS A 103 15.29 -0.55 -8.77
N PHE A 104 15.41 0.27 -7.73
CA PHE A 104 16.68 0.57 -7.07
C PHE A 104 16.61 0.25 -5.60
N GLU A 105 17.75 -0.09 -5.02
CA GLU A 105 17.94 -0.25 -3.60
C GLU A 105 18.93 0.79 -3.08
N ASP A 106 18.66 1.28 -1.88
CA ASP A 106 19.52 2.22 -1.18
C ASP A 106 19.64 1.79 0.28
N PRO A 107 20.74 1.10 0.66
CA PRO A 107 20.99 0.74 2.04
C PRO A 107 21.44 1.99 2.81
N VAL A 108 20.70 2.36 3.84
CA VAL A 108 21.10 3.43 4.75
C VAL A 108 21.98 2.86 5.86
N TYR A 109 23.24 3.25 5.88
CA TYR A 109 24.19 2.84 6.91
C TYR A 109 24.07 3.75 8.12
N GLY A 110 23.83 3.17 9.30
CA GLY A 110 23.96 3.86 10.57
C GLY A 110 25.42 4.01 11.00
N THR A 111 25.65 4.30 12.29
CA THR A 111 26.99 4.39 12.88
C THR A 111 27.76 3.05 12.94
N VAL A 112 27.07 1.94 12.67
CA VAL A 112 27.63 0.58 12.64
C VAL A 112 27.69 0.12 11.19
N ALA A 113 28.68 -0.69 10.83
CA ALA A 113 28.92 -1.19 9.46
C ALA A 113 27.78 -2.01 8.82
N LYS A 114 26.65 -2.19 9.51
CA LYS A 114 25.44 -2.83 9.00
C LYS A 114 24.40 -1.78 8.65
N PRO A 115 23.67 -1.92 7.52
CA PRO A 115 22.59 -1.00 7.20
C PRO A 115 21.53 -1.02 8.30
N SER A 116 21.14 0.17 8.77
CA SER A 116 20.06 0.35 9.76
C SER A 116 18.68 0.30 9.10
N GLU A 117 18.62 0.73 7.85
CA GLU A 117 17.42 0.75 7.01
C GLU A 117 17.77 0.34 5.59
N TYR A 118 16.76 -0.12 4.88
CA TYR A 118 16.87 -0.53 3.48
C TYR A 118 15.69 0.06 2.71
N THR A 119 15.98 0.85 1.71
CA THR A 119 14.94 1.52 0.93
C THR A 119 14.89 0.99 -0.50
N LEU A 120 13.72 0.56 -0.94
CA LEU A 120 13.45 0.24 -2.34
C LEU A 120 12.71 1.39 -3.01
N TYR A 121 13.21 1.82 -4.16
CA TYR A 121 12.59 2.79 -5.05
C TYR A 121 12.12 2.07 -6.30
N ILE A 122 10.83 2.07 -6.55
CA ILE A 122 10.21 1.40 -7.69
C ILE A 122 9.50 2.46 -8.52
N TYR A 123 9.89 2.59 -9.79
CA TYR A 123 9.32 3.55 -10.73
C TYR A 123 8.39 2.83 -11.70
N ASP A 124 7.18 3.36 -11.85
CA ASP A 124 6.22 2.87 -12.83
C ASP A 124 6.36 3.62 -14.18
N ARG A 125 5.58 3.22 -15.19
CA ARG A 125 5.59 3.81 -16.53
C ARG A 125 5.26 5.30 -16.56
N ASP A 126 4.55 5.78 -15.55
CA ASP A 126 4.21 7.20 -15.39
C ASP A 126 5.31 7.97 -14.65
N PHE A 127 6.49 7.34 -14.45
CA PHE A 127 7.62 7.86 -13.68
C PHE A 127 7.29 8.17 -12.21
N LYS A 128 6.20 7.60 -11.71
CA LYS A 128 5.86 7.73 -10.29
C LYS A 128 6.72 6.80 -9.46
N CYS A 129 7.40 7.39 -8.46
CA CYS A 129 8.21 6.64 -7.51
C CYS A 129 7.35 6.08 -6.36
N HIS A 130 7.50 4.79 -6.11
CA HIS A 130 6.95 4.08 -4.96
C HIS A 130 8.12 3.74 -4.03
N THR A 131 8.13 4.35 -2.85
CA THR A 131 9.22 4.15 -1.87
C THR A 131 8.75 3.17 -0.80
N ILE A 132 9.57 2.16 -0.52
CA ILE A 132 9.35 1.14 0.48
C ILE A 132 10.53 1.15 1.43
N VAL A 133 10.28 1.51 2.68
CA VAL A 133 11.30 1.51 3.73
C VAL A 133 11.14 0.24 4.54
N LEU A 134 12.21 -0.53 4.63
CA LEU A 134 12.34 -1.78 5.34
C LEU A 134 13.36 -1.60 6.48
N ASP A 135 13.14 -2.27 7.59
CA ASP A 135 14.13 -2.31 8.66
C ASP A 135 15.31 -3.23 8.31
N ALA A 136 16.37 -3.18 9.11
CA ALA A 136 17.57 -3.99 8.88
C ALA A 136 17.30 -5.50 8.87
N LYS A 137 16.25 -5.97 9.57
CA LYS A 137 15.88 -7.40 9.59
C LYS A 137 15.20 -7.84 8.29
N GLN A 138 14.63 -6.90 7.56
CA GLN A 138 13.93 -7.13 6.30
C GLN A 138 14.80 -6.84 5.07
N SER A 139 16.06 -6.43 5.27
CA SER A 139 16.97 -6.06 4.17
C SER A 139 17.19 -7.20 3.17
N GLU A 140 17.38 -8.42 3.68
CA GLU A 140 17.55 -9.62 2.84
C GLU A 140 16.30 -9.90 1.99
N ALA A 141 15.11 -9.81 2.61
CA ALA A 141 13.85 -9.97 1.88
C ALA A 141 13.63 -8.85 0.86
N GLY A 142 14.09 -7.63 1.16
CA GLY A 142 14.08 -6.49 0.23
C GLY A 142 14.97 -6.74 -0.98
N HIS A 143 16.18 -7.27 -0.76
CA HIS A 143 17.10 -7.65 -1.83
C HIS A 143 16.51 -8.75 -2.72
N GLN A 144 15.97 -9.80 -2.12
CA GLN A 144 15.29 -10.88 -2.86
C GLN A 144 14.08 -10.36 -3.66
N ALA A 145 13.32 -9.42 -3.12
CA ALA A 145 12.21 -8.80 -3.84
C ALA A 145 12.69 -8.03 -5.08
N LYS A 146 13.77 -7.24 -4.95
CA LYS A 146 14.41 -6.54 -6.08
C LYS A 146 14.92 -7.53 -7.13
N GLU A 147 15.67 -8.54 -6.69
CA GLU A 147 16.18 -9.57 -7.61
C GLU A 147 15.06 -10.24 -8.39
N LYS A 148 13.99 -10.64 -7.70
CA LYS A 148 12.82 -11.25 -8.35
C LYS A 148 12.20 -10.31 -9.39
N ILE A 149 12.00 -9.04 -9.05
CA ILE A 149 11.47 -8.03 -9.99
C ILE A 149 12.36 -7.95 -11.25
N CYS A 150 13.67 -7.87 -11.06
CA CYS A 150 14.62 -7.71 -12.17
C CYS A 150 14.81 -8.99 -13.00
N GLN A 151 14.77 -10.16 -12.37
CA GLN A 151 14.90 -11.44 -13.07
C GLN A 151 13.67 -11.78 -13.92
N THR A 152 12.47 -11.50 -13.39
CA THR A 152 11.22 -11.76 -14.09
C THR A 152 11.05 -10.82 -15.29
N HIS A 153 11.60 -9.62 -15.20
CA HIS A 153 11.46 -8.58 -16.22
C HIS A 153 12.83 -7.92 -16.55
N PRO A 154 13.61 -8.49 -17.49
CA PRO A 154 14.98 -8.03 -17.82
C PRO A 154 15.07 -6.59 -18.34
N TRP A 155 13.94 -6.00 -18.78
CA TRP A 155 13.90 -4.59 -19.22
C TRP A 155 13.88 -3.58 -18.07
N ILE A 156 13.69 -4.04 -16.81
CA ILE A 156 13.65 -3.15 -15.65
C ILE A 156 15.05 -2.61 -15.39
N TYR A 157 15.16 -1.28 -15.37
CA TYR A 157 16.42 -0.62 -15.11
C TYR A 157 16.78 -0.77 -13.62
N ALA A 158 17.90 -1.42 -13.34
CA ALA A 158 18.30 -1.79 -11.98
C ALA A 158 19.71 -1.29 -11.59
N VAL A 159 20.30 -0.40 -12.41
CA VAL A 159 21.65 0.12 -12.16
C VAL A 159 21.62 1.19 -11.07
N SER A 160 22.22 2.35 -11.24
CA SER A 160 22.19 3.44 -10.27
C SER A 160 20.95 4.29 -10.44
N ARG A 161 20.29 4.65 -9.31
CA ARG A 161 19.16 5.57 -9.31
C ARG A 161 19.52 6.93 -9.89
N ASP A 162 20.68 7.46 -9.54
CA ASP A 162 21.13 8.77 -10.01
C ASP A 162 21.31 8.77 -11.53
N THR A 163 21.94 7.73 -12.07
CA THR A 163 22.08 7.57 -13.53
C THR A 163 20.73 7.47 -14.24
N PHE A 164 19.74 6.82 -13.62
CA PHE A 164 18.38 6.75 -14.17
C PHE A 164 17.72 8.12 -14.16
N LEU A 165 17.79 8.85 -13.04
CA LEU A 165 17.19 10.17 -12.91
C LEU A 165 17.84 11.17 -13.89
N ASP A 166 19.14 11.17 -14.02
CA ASP A 166 19.87 12.03 -14.97
C ASP A 166 19.41 11.79 -16.41
N ARG A 167 19.26 10.53 -16.80
CA ARG A 167 18.79 10.17 -18.15
C ARG A 167 17.34 10.53 -18.40
N THR A 168 16.49 10.43 -17.38
CA THR A 168 15.07 10.77 -17.52
C THR A 168 14.82 12.26 -17.50
N MET A 169 15.55 13.02 -16.66
CA MET A 169 15.43 14.48 -16.59
C MET A 169 15.97 15.16 -17.85
N THR A 170 17.07 14.66 -18.43
CA THR A 170 17.63 15.21 -19.69
C THR A 170 16.73 14.95 -20.90
N LYS A 171 15.90 13.90 -20.90
CA LYS A 171 14.94 13.64 -21.98
C LYS A 171 13.67 14.47 -21.90
N ASN A 172 13.23 14.83 -20.69
CA ASN A 172 12.00 15.61 -20.49
C ASN A 172 12.24 17.14 -20.48
N GLY A 173 13.49 17.57 -20.58
CA GLY A 173 13.90 18.97 -20.65
C GLY A 173 14.17 19.51 -22.06
N ARG A 174 13.70 18.80 -23.11
CA ARG A 174 13.78 19.27 -24.51
C ARG A 174 12.40 19.42 -25.12
#